data_19b040d341ef89cf49b0a62d3db38fec
#
_entry.id   19b040d341ef89cf49b0a62d3db38fec
#
_cell.length_a   1.000
_cell.length_b   1.000
_cell.length_c   1.000
_cell.angle_alpha   90.00
_cell.angle_beta   90.00
_cell.angle_gamma   90.00
#
_symmetry.space_group_name_H-M   'P 1'
#
loop_
_entity.id
_entity.type
_entity.pdbx_description
1 polymer ?
#
loop_
_entity_poly.entity_id
_entity_poly.type
_entity_poly.pdbx_seq_one_letter_code
_entity_poly.pdbx_strand_id
1 'polypeptide(L)'
;PDQLWLHSRMEKQQLDFYTEAGQRINAWKFFLAQEHTLKNGWGLNYGTVYTTTIDNSFQTYYETDEKRIKYDKSTLPDDIRSRRREQTLNIYAGFSKSFGQKLMTDFSLAIERYKTPVWDEWDVYPVLNLTFLPADGHILQLNFSSDKSYPGYWAVQDVVSYLGGGYSEIQGNPLLKPAIDYTTSLSYILKSKYVFTTWFTHTKDRTLQTLYQSPDELLELYKYQNFDFEQQAGLQASIPFKIGKWYNSRLTLIGLWMRQKDSDFYDLPFDRNRLLGIAMLNNTFTLSRKPDLSLTVDGRLQGRAI
;
A
#
# COMPACT_ATOMS: atom_id res chain seq x y z
N PRO A 1 19.50 0.15 14.95
CA PRO A 1 19.56 -1.02 14.11
C PRO A 1 18.82 -2.14 14.81
N ASP A 2 17.62 -2.45 14.29
CA ASP A 2 16.80 -3.52 14.86
C ASP A 2 17.31 -4.85 14.29
N GLN A 3 17.73 -5.74 15.14
CA GLN A 3 18.03 -7.13 14.81
C GLN A 3 16.81 -7.97 15.16
N LEU A 4 16.15 -8.53 14.15
CA LEU A 4 15.09 -9.52 14.34
C LEU A 4 15.72 -10.91 14.26
N TRP A 5 15.59 -11.69 15.33
CA TRP A 5 15.97 -13.09 15.39
C TRP A 5 14.72 -13.95 15.43
N LEU A 6 14.56 -14.79 14.43
CA LEU A 6 13.48 -15.77 14.35
C LEU A 6 14.07 -17.17 14.51
N HIS A 7 13.56 -17.89 15.48
CA HIS A 7 13.85 -19.31 15.67
C HIS A 7 12.56 -20.09 15.47
N SER A 8 12.54 -20.97 14.49
CA SER A 8 11.40 -21.85 14.25
C SER A 8 11.85 -23.31 14.15
N ARG A 9 11.07 -24.20 14.74
CA ARG A 9 11.22 -25.65 14.61
C ARG A 9 10.08 -26.20 13.79
N MET A 10 10.37 -27.04 12.81
CA MET A 10 9.38 -27.65 11.92
C MET A 10 9.72 -29.12 11.66
N GLU A 11 8.67 -29.92 11.58
CA GLU A 11 8.76 -31.31 11.14
C GLU A 11 8.20 -31.39 9.71
N LYS A 12 9.06 -31.65 8.73
CA LYS A 12 8.67 -31.95 7.36
C LYS A 12 8.80 -33.44 7.16
N GLN A 13 7.73 -34.10 6.75
CA GLN A 13 7.50 -35.53 6.44
C GLN A 13 8.60 -36.58 6.79
N GLN A 14 9.84 -36.23 7.03
CA GLN A 14 10.96 -37.06 7.46
C GLN A 14 12.17 -36.26 8.01
N LEU A 15 12.03 -34.92 8.12
CA LEU A 15 13.11 -34.02 8.52
C LEU A 15 12.64 -33.12 9.66
N ASP A 16 13.28 -33.24 10.82
CA ASP A 16 13.18 -32.26 11.90
C ASP A 16 14.38 -31.30 11.76
N PHE A 17 14.11 -30.00 11.51
CA PHE A 17 15.16 -29.02 11.32
C PHE A 17 14.88 -27.71 12.05
N TYR A 18 15.93 -27.01 12.38
CA TYR A 18 15.92 -25.67 12.90
C TYR A 18 16.31 -24.66 11.83
N THR A 19 15.62 -23.54 11.82
CA THR A 19 15.99 -22.39 11.00
C THR A 19 16.38 -21.23 11.91
N GLU A 20 17.55 -20.66 11.67
CA GLU A 20 17.99 -19.41 12.26
C GLU A 20 18.05 -18.37 11.15
N ALA A 21 17.26 -17.31 11.26
CA ALA A 21 17.23 -16.22 10.29
C ALA A 21 17.44 -14.88 11.01
N GLY A 22 18.15 -13.99 10.35
CA GLY A 22 18.39 -12.66 10.88
C GLY A 22 18.48 -11.61 9.75
N GLN A 23 18.10 -10.38 10.08
CA GLN A 23 18.13 -9.26 9.19
C GLN A 23 18.72 -8.04 9.90
N ARG A 24 19.59 -7.30 9.20
CA ARG A 24 20.14 -6.03 9.65
C ARG A 24 20.02 -4.99 8.55
N ILE A 25 19.25 -3.94 8.83
CA ILE A 25 19.00 -2.85 7.89
C ILE A 25 19.71 -1.58 8.39
N ASN A 26 20.52 -0.96 7.53
CA ASN A 26 21.10 0.35 7.76
C ASN A 26 20.60 1.30 6.68
N ALA A 27 19.90 2.36 7.08
CA ALA A 27 19.35 3.35 6.18
C ALA A 27 19.88 4.76 6.50
N TRP A 28 20.22 5.50 5.46
CA TRP A 28 20.60 6.90 5.53
C TRP A 28 19.73 7.72 4.59
N LYS A 29 19.21 8.83 5.08
CA LYS A 29 18.37 9.73 4.31
C LYS A 29 18.94 11.15 4.42
N PHE A 30 19.19 11.76 3.27
CA PHE A 30 19.59 13.14 3.12
C PHE A 30 18.48 13.88 2.38
N PHE A 31 18.16 15.08 2.81
CA PHE A 31 17.15 15.88 2.13
C PHE A 31 17.50 17.36 2.16
N LEU A 32 17.13 18.05 1.09
CA LEU A 32 17.14 19.50 0.96
C LEU A 32 15.77 19.93 0.47
N ALA A 33 15.14 20.87 1.15
CA ALA A 33 13.85 21.42 0.75
C ALA A 33 13.89 22.94 0.87
N GLN A 34 13.33 23.64 -0.11
CA GLN A 34 13.22 25.08 -0.15
C GLN A 34 11.80 25.48 -0.55
N GLU A 35 11.30 26.53 0.08
CA GLU A 35 10.00 27.10 -0.21
C GLU A 35 10.15 28.63 -0.34
N HIS A 36 9.55 29.19 -1.37
CA HIS A 36 9.59 30.63 -1.66
C HIS A 36 8.22 31.15 -2.03
N THR A 37 7.87 32.31 -1.48
CA THR A 37 6.72 33.08 -1.97
C THR A 37 7.24 34.14 -2.94
N LEU A 38 6.83 33.99 -4.20
CA LEU A 38 7.22 34.90 -5.28
C LEU A 38 6.30 36.12 -5.32
N LYS A 39 6.73 37.15 -6.06
CA LYS A 39 5.89 38.32 -6.37
C LYS A 39 4.59 37.84 -7.02
N ASN A 40 3.50 38.54 -6.78
CA ASN A 40 2.15 38.20 -7.29
C ASN A 40 1.53 36.93 -6.67
N GLY A 41 1.98 36.47 -5.51
CA GLY A 41 1.33 35.41 -4.75
C GLY A 41 1.54 34.00 -5.33
N TRP A 42 2.60 33.78 -6.14
CA TRP A 42 3.04 32.45 -6.51
C TRP A 42 3.86 31.84 -5.38
N GLY A 43 3.54 30.61 -5.01
CA GLY A 43 4.39 29.74 -4.20
C GLY A 43 5.27 28.89 -5.11
N LEU A 44 6.53 28.72 -4.74
CA LEU A 44 7.48 27.80 -5.37
C LEU A 44 8.05 26.92 -4.29
N ASN A 45 8.00 25.61 -4.45
CA ASN A 45 8.69 24.64 -3.61
C ASN A 45 9.57 23.76 -4.49
N TYR A 46 10.74 23.38 -4.01
CA TYR A 46 11.61 22.45 -4.70
C TYR A 46 12.59 21.81 -3.71
N GLY A 47 13.08 20.66 -4.10
CA GLY A 47 14.02 19.96 -3.24
C GLY A 47 14.53 18.66 -3.83
N THR A 48 15.33 17.99 -3.02
CA THR A 48 15.86 16.67 -3.34
C THR A 48 15.91 15.80 -2.10
N VAL A 49 15.68 14.52 -2.29
CA VAL A 49 15.81 13.50 -1.25
C VAL A 49 16.67 12.37 -1.80
N TYR A 50 17.74 12.05 -1.09
CA TYR A 50 18.54 10.87 -1.38
C TYR A 50 18.48 9.90 -0.22
N THR A 51 18.11 8.65 -0.51
CA THR A 51 18.10 7.57 0.49
C THR A 51 19.00 6.44 0.02
N THR A 52 19.78 5.89 0.91
CA THR A 52 20.55 4.66 0.66
C THR A 52 20.33 3.69 1.80
N THR A 53 20.01 2.46 1.47
CA THR A 53 19.73 1.39 2.42
C THR A 53 20.60 0.19 2.09
N ILE A 54 21.18 -0.42 3.12
CA ILE A 54 21.89 -1.69 3.03
C ILE A 54 21.17 -2.67 3.92
N ASP A 55 20.62 -3.70 3.32
CA ASP A 55 19.98 -4.83 3.98
C ASP A 55 20.93 -6.03 3.90
N ASN A 56 21.29 -6.59 5.06
CA ASN A 56 22.03 -7.83 5.17
C ASN A 56 21.12 -8.84 5.87
N SER A 57 20.86 -9.95 5.22
CA SER A 57 20.03 -11.03 5.75
C SER A 57 20.72 -12.37 5.62
N PHE A 58 20.39 -13.27 6.52
CA PHE A 58 20.87 -14.65 6.46
C PHE A 58 19.76 -15.59 6.93
N GLN A 59 19.84 -16.82 6.44
CA GLN A 59 19.06 -17.95 6.92
C GLN A 59 19.96 -19.18 6.93
N THR A 60 20.06 -19.84 8.09
CA THR A 60 20.86 -21.04 8.29
C THR A 60 19.94 -22.16 8.71
N TYR A 61 20.14 -23.33 8.13
CA TYR A 61 19.37 -24.53 8.42
C TYR A 61 20.22 -25.48 9.28
N TYR A 62 19.59 -26.07 10.28
CA TYR A 62 20.19 -27.04 11.18
C TYR A 62 19.29 -28.25 11.27
N GLU A 63 19.85 -29.44 11.08
CA GLU A 63 19.20 -30.67 11.45
C GLU A 63 19.27 -30.81 12.98
N THR A 64 18.19 -31.23 13.63
CA THR A 64 18.15 -31.35 15.09
C THR A 64 18.10 -32.77 15.50
N ASP A 65 19.08 -33.13 16.39
CA ASP A 65 18.81 -34.10 17.42
C ASP A 65 18.31 -33.37 18.69
N GLU A 66 17.98 -34.13 19.72
CA GLU A 66 17.58 -33.60 21.05
C GLU A 66 18.63 -32.65 21.68
N LYS A 67 19.87 -32.62 21.17
CA LYS A 67 21.00 -31.83 21.65
C LYS A 67 21.28 -30.57 20.82
N ARG A 68 20.50 -30.28 19.76
CA ARG A 68 20.72 -29.16 18.83
C ARG A 68 22.07 -29.19 18.11
N ILE A 69 22.57 -30.37 17.78
CA ILE A 69 23.82 -30.52 17.04
C ILE A 69 23.54 -30.35 15.54
N LYS A 70 24.41 -29.63 14.86
CA LYS A 70 24.34 -29.43 13.40
C LYS A 70 24.84 -30.72 12.72
N TYR A 71 23.96 -31.43 12.03
CA TYR A 71 24.27 -32.63 11.27
C TYR A 71 24.58 -32.34 9.79
N ASP A 72 24.86 -33.42 9.04
CA ASP A 72 25.20 -33.39 7.64
C ASP A 72 24.19 -32.58 6.82
N LYS A 73 24.67 -31.54 6.16
CA LYS A 73 23.86 -30.63 5.35
C LYS A 73 23.35 -31.21 4.04
N SER A 74 23.66 -32.46 3.75
CA SER A 74 23.33 -33.09 2.42
C SER A 74 21.82 -33.18 2.15
N THR A 75 20.99 -33.12 3.19
CA THR A 75 19.51 -33.22 3.09
C THR A 75 18.78 -31.91 3.37
N LEU A 76 19.50 -30.89 3.80
CA LEU A 76 18.92 -29.56 4.12
C LEU A 76 19.17 -28.57 2.98
N PRO A 77 18.33 -27.55 2.82
CA PRO A 77 18.63 -26.43 1.94
C PRO A 77 19.95 -25.74 2.29
N ASP A 78 20.60 -25.15 1.31
CA ASP A 78 21.81 -24.36 1.50
C ASP A 78 21.53 -23.13 2.38
N ASP A 79 22.54 -22.73 3.18
CA ASP A 79 22.49 -21.48 3.92
C ASP A 79 22.35 -20.30 2.94
N ILE A 80 21.40 -19.42 3.22
CA ILE A 80 21.17 -18.22 2.40
C ILE A 80 21.83 -17.04 3.08
N ARG A 81 22.60 -16.27 2.31
CA ARG A 81 23.14 -14.96 2.72
C ARG A 81 22.91 -13.97 1.62
N SER A 82 22.21 -12.90 1.95
CA SER A 82 21.88 -11.84 1.01
C SER A 82 22.38 -10.48 1.52
N ARG A 83 22.95 -9.70 0.60
CA ARG A 83 23.25 -8.30 0.84
C ARG A 83 22.64 -7.47 -0.28
N ARG A 84 21.60 -6.72 0.04
CA ARG A 84 20.89 -5.87 -0.89
C ARG A 84 21.20 -4.41 -0.59
N ARG A 85 21.57 -3.67 -1.61
CA ARG A 85 21.71 -2.20 -1.54
C ARG A 85 20.63 -1.56 -2.37
N GLU A 86 19.89 -0.64 -1.76
CA GLU A 86 18.89 0.20 -2.43
C GLU A 86 19.32 1.66 -2.35
N GLN A 87 19.04 2.40 -3.41
CA GLN A 87 19.27 3.83 -3.49
C GLN A 87 18.09 4.49 -4.19
N THR A 88 17.60 5.58 -3.61
CA THR A 88 16.61 6.44 -4.25
C THR A 88 17.14 7.86 -4.31
N LEU A 89 17.00 8.50 -5.47
CA LEU A 89 17.24 9.91 -5.65
C LEU A 89 15.96 10.55 -6.19
N ASN A 90 15.31 11.36 -5.38
CA ASN A 90 14.11 12.08 -5.74
C ASN A 90 14.44 13.58 -5.87
N ILE A 91 14.01 14.19 -6.97
CA ILE A 91 14.13 15.62 -7.23
C ILE A 91 12.74 16.12 -7.57
N TYR A 92 12.28 17.17 -6.89
CA TYR A 92 10.95 17.71 -7.10
C TYR A 92 10.93 19.23 -7.21
N ALA A 93 9.92 19.71 -7.92
CA ALA A 93 9.56 21.13 -7.95
C ALA A 93 8.04 21.27 -8.03
N GLY A 94 7.51 22.31 -7.40
CA GLY A 94 6.08 22.58 -7.40
C GLY A 94 5.78 24.06 -7.36
N PHE A 95 4.59 24.40 -7.87
CA PHE A 95 4.06 25.75 -7.93
C PHE A 95 2.64 25.77 -7.37
N SER A 96 2.35 26.77 -6.57
CA SER A 96 1.01 27.00 -6.05
C SER A 96 0.55 28.43 -6.29
N LYS A 97 -0.75 28.62 -6.49
CA LYS A 97 -1.36 29.93 -6.61
C LYS A 97 -2.83 29.93 -6.27
N SER A 98 -3.26 31.00 -5.61
CA SER A 98 -4.68 31.33 -5.44
C SER A 98 -5.08 32.44 -6.43
N PHE A 99 -6.10 32.16 -7.25
CA PHE A 99 -6.70 33.12 -8.16
C PHE A 99 -7.96 33.71 -7.52
N GLY A 100 -7.78 34.85 -6.87
CA GLY A 100 -8.80 35.43 -6.02
C GLY A 100 -9.17 34.51 -4.86
N GLN A 101 -10.47 34.52 -4.50
CA GLN A 101 -11.00 33.64 -3.43
C GLN A 101 -11.68 32.38 -3.96
N LYS A 102 -11.69 32.19 -5.30
CA LYS A 102 -12.48 31.13 -5.92
C LYS A 102 -11.70 29.94 -6.43
N LEU A 103 -10.43 30.12 -6.80
CA LEU A 103 -9.65 29.02 -7.37
C LEU A 103 -8.27 28.96 -6.69
N MET A 104 -7.97 27.83 -6.11
CA MET A 104 -6.66 27.48 -5.56
C MET A 104 -6.08 26.35 -6.40
N THR A 105 -4.80 26.51 -6.80
CA THR A 105 -4.09 25.53 -7.62
C THR A 105 -2.76 25.18 -6.95
N ASP A 106 -2.44 23.91 -6.95
CA ASP A 106 -1.15 23.40 -6.54
C ASP A 106 -0.73 22.31 -7.54
N PHE A 107 0.44 22.45 -8.10
CA PHE A 107 1.02 21.49 -9.04
C PHE A 107 2.45 21.20 -8.61
N SER A 108 2.81 19.94 -8.56
CA SER A 108 4.20 19.52 -8.34
C SER A 108 4.57 18.34 -9.24
N LEU A 109 5.84 18.27 -9.55
CA LEU A 109 6.43 17.19 -10.32
C LEU A 109 7.67 16.70 -9.59
N ALA A 110 7.73 15.40 -9.33
CA ALA A 110 8.94 14.74 -8.86
C ALA A 110 9.46 13.76 -9.90
N ILE A 111 10.77 13.63 -9.98
CA ILE A 111 11.47 12.64 -10.78
C ILE A 111 12.30 11.82 -9.80
N GLU A 112 12.18 10.51 -9.84
CA GLU A 112 12.88 9.62 -8.94
C GLU A 112 13.65 8.54 -9.69
N ARG A 113 14.91 8.36 -9.29
CA ARG A 113 15.70 7.19 -9.66
C ARG A 113 15.64 6.17 -8.54
N TYR A 114 15.24 4.96 -8.86
CA TYR A 114 15.27 3.81 -7.97
C TYR A 114 16.32 2.81 -8.47
N LYS A 115 17.32 2.52 -7.61
CA LYS A 115 18.40 1.62 -7.95
C LYS A 115 18.56 0.53 -6.91
N THR A 116 18.56 -0.71 -7.38
CA THR A 116 18.85 -1.93 -6.62
C THR A 116 19.85 -2.78 -7.41
N PRO A 117 20.29 -3.95 -6.92
CA PRO A 117 21.10 -4.88 -7.72
C PRO A 117 20.43 -5.36 -9.01
N VAL A 118 19.09 -5.36 -9.07
CA VAL A 118 18.29 -5.89 -10.19
C VAL A 118 17.52 -4.83 -10.97
N TRP A 119 17.37 -3.62 -10.41
CA TRP A 119 16.62 -2.52 -11.04
C TRP A 119 17.44 -1.22 -11.04
N ASP A 120 17.35 -0.45 -12.13
CA ASP A 120 17.87 0.91 -12.23
C ASP A 120 16.92 1.70 -13.14
N GLU A 121 15.85 2.27 -12.54
CA GLU A 121 14.73 2.88 -13.26
C GLU A 121 14.51 4.32 -12.83
N TRP A 122 14.02 5.14 -13.76
CA TRP A 122 13.55 6.50 -13.51
C TRP A 122 12.05 6.55 -13.70
N ASP A 123 11.36 7.14 -12.75
CA ASP A 123 9.91 7.36 -12.80
C ASP A 123 9.57 8.82 -12.51
N VAL A 124 8.39 9.24 -12.97
CA VAL A 124 7.91 10.62 -12.86
C VAL A 124 6.62 10.62 -12.05
N TYR A 125 6.53 11.52 -11.08
CA TYR A 125 5.42 11.62 -10.13
C TYR A 125 4.79 13.01 -10.19
N PRO A 126 3.80 13.24 -11.06
CA PRO A 126 3.00 14.46 -11.06
C PRO A 126 1.95 14.45 -9.95
N VAL A 127 1.72 15.63 -9.35
CA VAL A 127 0.64 15.90 -8.42
C VAL A 127 -0.05 17.19 -8.82
N LEU A 128 -1.39 17.19 -8.86
CA LEU A 128 -2.21 18.35 -9.13
C LEU A 128 -3.34 18.42 -8.13
N ASN A 129 -3.50 19.55 -7.46
CA ASN A 129 -4.63 19.85 -6.60
C ASN A 129 -5.30 21.12 -7.07
N LEU A 130 -6.61 21.04 -7.36
CA LEU A 130 -7.44 22.17 -7.71
C LEU A 130 -8.61 22.25 -6.73
N THR A 131 -8.81 23.40 -6.12
CA THR A 131 -10.00 23.68 -5.32
C THR A 131 -10.73 24.87 -5.93
N PHE A 132 -11.98 24.66 -6.31
CA PHE A 132 -12.83 25.67 -6.92
C PHE A 132 -14.07 25.92 -6.08
N LEU A 133 -14.31 27.19 -5.77
CA LEU A 133 -15.43 27.69 -4.98
C LEU A 133 -16.39 28.49 -5.89
N PRO A 134 -17.28 27.81 -6.65
CA PRO A 134 -18.14 28.51 -7.63
C PRO A 134 -19.14 29.47 -6.98
N ALA A 135 -19.66 29.11 -5.82
CA ALA A 135 -20.63 29.88 -5.02
C ALA A 135 -20.53 29.50 -3.54
N ASP A 136 -21.19 30.26 -2.69
CA ASP A 136 -21.22 30.00 -1.25
C ASP A 136 -21.80 28.60 -0.95
N GLY A 137 -21.07 27.86 -0.13
CA GLY A 137 -21.43 26.48 0.24
C GLY A 137 -21.16 25.42 -0.82
N HIS A 138 -20.52 25.76 -1.95
CA HIS A 138 -20.14 24.84 -3.00
C HIS A 138 -18.62 24.74 -3.11
N ILE A 139 -18.07 23.56 -2.97
CA ILE A 139 -16.65 23.29 -3.11
C ILE A 139 -16.47 22.12 -4.08
N LEU A 140 -15.68 22.34 -5.12
CA LEU A 140 -15.20 21.31 -6.03
C LEU A 140 -13.71 21.11 -5.83
N GLN A 141 -13.28 19.88 -5.65
CA GLN A 141 -11.87 19.52 -5.49
C GLN A 141 -11.52 18.45 -6.52
N LEU A 142 -10.59 18.77 -7.40
CA LEU A 142 -9.97 17.81 -8.31
C LEU A 142 -8.55 17.56 -7.85
N ASN A 143 -8.23 16.29 -7.59
CA ASN A 143 -6.90 15.87 -7.21
C ASN A 143 -6.40 14.82 -8.19
N PHE A 144 -5.16 14.96 -8.61
CA PHE A 144 -4.38 13.93 -9.27
C PHE A 144 -3.11 13.73 -8.47
N SER A 145 -2.82 12.51 -8.07
CA SER A 145 -1.61 12.15 -7.35
C SER A 145 -0.97 10.90 -7.93
N SER A 146 0.33 10.85 -7.85
CA SER A 146 1.09 9.64 -8.10
C SER A 146 2.00 9.36 -6.91
N ASP A 147 2.10 8.10 -6.55
CA ASP A 147 2.90 7.64 -5.42
C ASP A 147 3.54 6.29 -5.72
N LYS A 148 4.60 5.96 -4.98
CA LYS A 148 5.35 4.71 -5.12
C LYS A 148 5.36 3.96 -3.81
N SER A 149 4.95 2.70 -3.88
CA SER A 149 4.95 1.78 -2.74
C SER A 149 6.06 0.76 -2.91
N TYR A 150 7.08 0.83 -2.05
CA TYR A 150 8.18 -0.11 -2.08
C TYR A 150 7.79 -1.43 -1.42
N PRO A 151 8.23 -2.59 -1.98
CA PRO A 151 8.06 -3.87 -1.30
C PRO A 151 8.78 -3.85 0.06
N GLY A 152 8.20 -4.52 1.05
CA GLY A 152 8.86 -4.70 2.34
C GLY A 152 10.19 -5.44 2.20
N TYR A 153 11.18 -5.07 3.01
CA TYR A 153 12.53 -5.70 2.93
C TYR A 153 12.49 -7.22 3.04
N TRP A 154 11.61 -7.75 3.87
CA TRP A 154 11.43 -9.20 4.03
C TRP A 154 10.83 -9.87 2.77
N ALA A 155 10.01 -9.14 1.99
CA ALA A 155 9.39 -9.68 0.78
C ALA A 155 10.38 -9.80 -0.39
N VAL A 156 11.48 -9.03 -0.36
CA VAL A 156 12.52 -9.03 -1.40
C VAL A 156 13.75 -9.84 -1.03
N GLN A 157 13.75 -10.51 0.12
CA GLN A 157 14.82 -11.43 0.50
C GLN A 157 14.68 -12.76 -0.24
N ASP A 158 15.79 -13.41 -0.53
CA ASP A 158 15.80 -14.75 -1.08
C ASP A 158 15.83 -15.79 0.06
N VAL A 159 14.76 -15.78 0.85
CA VAL A 159 14.60 -16.67 2.02
C VAL A 159 13.29 -17.42 1.93
N VAL A 160 13.26 -18.61 2.51
CA VAL A 160 12.09 -19.46 2.59
C VAL A 160 11.76 -19.71 4.06
N SER A 161 10.52 -19.42 4.45
CA SER A 161 9.98 -19.74 5.77
C SER A 161 8.95 -20.86 5.62
N TYR A 162 9.07 -21.90 6.44
CA TYR A 162 8.18 -23.04 6.42
C TYR A 162 7.10 -22.89 7.49
N LEU A 163 5.88 -23.28 7.16
CA LEU A 163 4.71 -23.27 8.05
C LEU A 163 3.99 -24.62 7.98
N GLY A 164 3.13 -24.88 8.99
CA GLY A 164 2.20 -26.02 8.96
C GLY A 164 2.89 -27.38 8.84
N GLY A 165 4.03 -27.60 9.52
CA GLY A 165 4.74 -28.87 9.44
C GLY A 165 5.46 -29.09 8.09
N GLY A 166 5.75 -28.03 7.35
CA GLY A 166 6.44 -28.07 6.07
C GLY A 166 5.52 -28.20 4.84
N TYR A 167 4.19 -28.15 5.03
CA TYR A 167 3.23 -28.17 3.93
C TYR A 167 2.97 -26.78 3.35
N SER A 168 3.43 -25.73 3.98
CA SER A 168 3.30 -24.35 3.50
C SER A 168 4.65 -23.65 3.54
N GLU A 169 4.97 -22.93 2.49
CA GLU A 169 6.19 -22.13 2.35
C GLU A 169 5.84 -20.66 2.10
N ILE A 170 6.53 -19.75 2.77
CA ILE A 170 6.53 -18.33 2.44
C ILE A 170 7.87 -18.01 1.81
N GLN A 171 7.86 -17.65 0.54
CA GLN A 171 9.07 -17.29 -0.21
C GLN A 171 9.15 -15.79 -0.44
N GLY A 172 10.32 -15.22 -0.22
CA GLY A 172 10.63 -13.89 -0.70
C GLY A 172 10.82 -13.86 -2.22
N ASN A 173 10.79 -12.66 -2.80
CA ASN A 173 10.99 -12.46 -4.23
C ASN A 173 11.92 -11.27 -4.49
N PRO A 174 13.22 -11.51 -4.73
CA PRO A 174 14.19 -10.45 -5.03
C PRO A 174 13.87 -9.63 -6.28
N LEU A 175 13.02 -10.15 -7.17
CA LEU A 175 12.63 -9.51 -8.44
C LEU A 175 11.42 -8.58 -8.30
N LEU A 176 10.91 -8.36 -7.09
CA LEU A 176 9.79 -7.44 -6.89
C LEU A 176 10.15 -6.01 -7.28
N LYS A 177 9.24 -5.40 -8.04
CA LYS A 177 9.23 -3.97 -8.37
C LYS A 177 8.39 -3.20 -7.38
N PRO A 178 8.69 -1.93 -7.14
CA PRO A 178 7.76 -1.04 -6.47
C PRO A 178 6.46 -0.88 -7.28
N ALA A 179 5.34 -0.88 -6.59
CA ALA A 179 4.06 -0.53 -7.20
C ALA A 179 3.94 0.98 -7.35
N ILE A 180 3.38 1.46 -8.47
CA ILE A 180 3.16 2.88 -8.74
C ILE A 180 1.67 3.14 -8.88
N ASP A 181 1.13 3.99 -8.01
CA ASP A 181 -0.26 4.41 -8.01
C ASP A 181 -0.43 5.74 -8.73
N TYR A 182 -1.38 5.82 -9.65
CA TYR A 182 -1.88 7.04 -10.27
C TYR A 182 -3.34 7.19 -9.89
N THR A 183 -3.66 8.16 -9.05
CA THR A 183 -5.02 8.37 -8.55
C THR A 183 -5.56 9.71 -8.98
N THR A 184 -6.74 9.71 -9.60
CA THR A 184 -7.54 10.90 -9.87
C THR A 184 -8.78 10.85 -8.99
N SER A 185 -9.14 11.94 -8.35
CA SER A 185 -10.38 12.06 -7.60
C SER A 185 -11.04 13.41 -7.80
N LEU A 186 -12.36 13.40 -7.88
CA LEU A 186 -13.20 14.59 -7.92
C LEU A 186 -14.18 14.52 -6.74
N SER A 187 -14.11 15.51 -5.87
CA SER A 187 -15.01 15.66 -4.74
C SER A 187 -15.88 16.92 -4.89
N TYR A 188 -17.17 16.77 -4.67
CA TYR A 188 -18.10 17.87 -4.57
C TYR A 188 -18.66 17.93 -3.14
N ILE A 189 -18.45 19.05 -2.47
CA ILE A 189 -18.91 19.30 -1.12
C ILE A 189 -19.97 20.41 -1.16
N LEU A 190 -21.18 20.08 -0.73
CA LEU A 190 -22.30 21.00 -0.70
C LEU A 190 -22.63 21.38 0.74
N LYS A 191 -22.68 22.70 1.01
CA LYS A 191 -23.02 23.30 2.33
C LYS A 191 -22.19 22.73 3.49
N SER A 192 -20.94 22.33 3.22
CA SER A 192 -20.05 21.66 4.17
C SER A 192 -20.66 20.44 4.87
N LYS A 193 -21.63 19.78 4.23
CA LYS A 193 -22.40 18.66 4.80
C LYS A 193 -22.47 17.46 3.87
N TYR A 194 -22.84 17.68 2.62
CA TYR A 194 -23.01 16.59 1.64
C TYR A 194 -21.73 16.44 0.86
N VAL A 195 -21.20 15.23 0.80
CA VAL A 195 -19.93 14.95 0.11
C VAL A 195 -20.18 13.86 -0.92
N PHE A 196 -19.84 14.17 -2.17
CA PHE A 196 -19.87 13.24 -3.28
C PHE A 196 -18.45 13.16 -3.84
N THR A 197 -17.90 11.96 -3.88
CA THR A 197 -16.54 11.73 -4.39
C THR A 197 -16.57 10.62 -5.43
N THR A 198 -15.88 10.82 -6.53
CA THR A 198 -15.53 9.77 -7.48
C THR A 198 -14.02 9.70 -7.60
N TRP A 199 -13.49 8.50 -7.81
CA TRP A 199 -12.06 8.31 -8.00
C TRP A 199 -11.77 7.19 -8.97
N PHE A 200 -10.59 7.27 -9.55
CA PHE A 200 -9.99 6.22 -10.36
C PHE A 200 -8.53 6.10 -9.96
N THR A 201 -8.10 4.88 -9.66
CA THR A 201 -6.71 4.54 -9.36
C THR A 201 -6.23 3.49 -10.36
N HIS A 202 -5.09 3.74 -10.96
CA HIS A 202 -4.33 2.76 -11.74
C HIS A 202 -3.03 2.45 -11.01
N THR A 203 -2.86 1.22 -10.56
CA THR A 203 -1.65 0.73 -9.89
C THR A 203 -0.87 -0.12 -10.88
N LYS A 204 0.27 0.37 -11.33
CA LYS A 204 1.24 -0.37 -12.14
C LYS A 204 2.08 -1.27 -11.22
N ASP A 205 2.45 -2.45 -11.69
CA ASP A 205 3.28 -3.41 -10.93
C ASP A 205 2.73 -3.71 -9.53
N ARG A 206 1.40 -3.90 -9.41
CA ARG A 206 0.72 -4.15 -8.13
C ARG A 206 1.34 -5.32 -7.39
N THR A 207 1.90 -5.09 -6.20
CA THR A 207 2.49 -6.14 -5.37
C THR A 207 1.43 -6.80 -4.49
N LEU A 208 1.27 -8.11 -4.63
CA LEU A 208 0.34 -8.92 -3.83
C LEU A 208 1.02 -10.22 -3.38
N GLN A 209 0.68 -10.67 -2.18
CA GLN A 209 1.00 -12.03 -1.77
C GLN A 209 0.01 -12.99 -2.42
N THR A 210 0.52 -13.95 -3.14
CA THR A 210 -0.26 -14.96 -3.85
C THR A 210 -0.09 -16.31 -3.17
N LEU A 211 -1.12 -17.13 -3.24
CA LEU A 211 -1.10 -18.54 -2.87
C LEU A 211 -1.09 -19.37 -4.14
N TYR A 212 -0.12 -20.24 -4.26
CA TYR A 212 -0.04 -21.27 -5.28
C TYR A 212 -0.03 -22.64 -4.60
N GLN A 213 -0.86 -23.54 -5.07
CA GLN A 213 -0.86 -24.94 -4.65
C GLN A 213 -0.23 -25.79 -5.75
N SER A 214 0.83 -26.49 -5.42
CA SER A 214 1.47 -27.41 -6.37
C SER A 214 0.50 -28.53 -6.78
N PRO A 215 0.39 -28.85 -8.07
CA PRO A 215 -0.38 -30.01 -8.51
C PRO A 215 0.29 -31.35 -8.21
N ASP A 216 1.61 -31.34 -8.03
CA ASP A 216 2.45 -32.55 -7.95
C ASP A 216 2.82 -32.91 -6.51
N GLU A 217 2.74 -31.92 -5.60
CA GLU A 217 3.12 -32.09 -4.18
C GLU A 217 2.08 -31.43 -3.27
N LEU A 218 1.92 -31.97 -2.06
CA LEU A 218 1.10 -31.32 -1.04
C LEU A 218 1.88 -30.13 -0.44
N LEU A 219 1.98 -29.07 -1.23
CA LEU A 219 2.70 -27.85 -0.90
C LEU A 219 1.89 -26.61 -1.27
N GLU A 220 1.67 -25.74 -0.29
CA GLU A 220 1.13 -24.40 -0.47
C GLU A 220 2.27 -23.39 -0.49
N LEU A 221 2.42 -22.66 -1.59
CA LEU A 221 3.45 -21.64 -1.76
C LEU A 221 2.84 -20.24 -1.64
N TYR A 222 3.24 -19.50 -0.62
CA TYR A 222 2.94 -18.07 -0.46
C TYR A 222 4.12 -17.26 -0.98
N LYS A 223 3.91 -16.49 -2.04
CA LYS A 223 4.95 -15.65 -2.65
C LYS A 223 4.40 -14.28 -3.02
N TYR A 224 5.21 -13.24 -2.79
CA TYR A 224 4.90 -11.93 -3.31
C TYR A 224 5.25 -11.84 -4.79
N GLN A 225 4.30 -11.34 -5.56
CA GLN A 225 4.46 -11.12 -7.00
C GLN A 225 3.93 -9.75 -7.40
N ASN A 226 4.44 -9.21 -8.51
CA ASN A 226 3.85 -8.05 -9.15
C ASN A 226 2.83 -8.55 -10.18
N PHE A 227 1.63 -7.96 -10.18
CA PHE A 227 0.69 -8.06 -11.28
C PHE A 227 0.96 -6.93 -12.28
N ASP A 228 0.65 -7.13 -13.56
CA ASP A 228 0.80 -6.09 -14.58
C ASP A 228 0.16 -4.79 -14.11
N PHE A 229 -1.10 -4.86 -13.64
CA PHE A 229 -1.77 -3.74 -13.02
C PHE A 229 -2.99 -4.14 -12.18
N GLU A 230 -3.38 -3.20 -11.32
CA GLU A 230 -4.70 -3.15 -10.69
C GLU A 230 -5.35 -1.79 -11.00
N GLN A 231 -6.62 -1.80 -11.36
CA GLN A 231 -7.43 -0.60 -11.55
C GLN A 231 -8.61 -0.61 -10.57
N GLN A 232 -8.89 0.54 -9.99
CA GLN A 232 -10.03 0.74 -9.11
C GLN A 232 -10.77 2.01 -9.54
N ALA A 233 -12.09 1.93 -9.69
CA ALA A 233 -12.95 3.09 -9.85
C ALA A 233 -14.05 3.05 -8.80
N GLY A 234 -14.35 4.19 -8.21
CA GLY A 234 -15.35 4.24 -7.18
C GLY A 234 -16.15 5.53 -7.15
N LEU A 235 -17.30 5.43 -6.56
CA LEU A 235 -18.12 6.58 -6.19
C LEU A 235 -18.53 6.43 -4.73
N GLN A 236 -18.55 7.56 -4.02
CA GLN A 236 -19.01 7.66 -2.65
C GLN A 236 -19.96 8.83 -2.50
N ALA A 237 -21.06 8.62 -1.78
CA ALA A 237 -21.95 9.68 -1.33
C ALA A 237 -22.05 9.64 0.19
N SER A 238 -21.84 10.77 0.87
CA SER A 238 -22.04 10.93 2.30
C SER A 238 -23.12 11.98 2.54
N ILE A 239 -24.25 11.54 3.07
CA ILE A 239 -25.49 12.32 3.21
C ILE A 239 -25.88 12.35 4.69
N PRO A 240 -25.52 13.42 5.41
CA PRO A 240 -25.98 13.61 6.77
C PRO A 240 -27.43 14.12 6.80
N PHE A 241 -28.21 13.65 7.72
CA PHE A 241 -29.55 14.17 7.99
C PHE A 241 -29.83 14.24 9.50
N LYS A 242 -30.73 15.12 9.87
CA LYS A 242 -31.00 15.43 11.27
C LYS A 242 -32.50 15.65 11.45
N ILE A 243 -33.07 15.07 12.50
CA ILE A 243 -34.45 15.30 12.90
C ILE A 243 -34.44 15.95 14.27
N GLY A 244 -34.89 17.20 14.34
CA GLY A 244 -34.89 17.97 15.56
C GLY A 244 -33.50 18.05 16.20
N LYS A 245 -33.46 17.93 17.52
CA LYS A 245 -32.21 17.99 18.31
C LYS A 245 -31.83 16.62 18.91
N TRP A 246 -32.65 15.61 18.65
CA TRP A 246 -32.54 14.29 19.28
C TRP A 246 -31.98 13.21 18.36
N TYR A 247 -32.08 13.38 17.05
CA TYR A 247 -31.61 12.38 16.09
C TYR A 247 -30.68 12.99 15.04
N ASN A 248 -29.51 12.40 14.90
CA ASN A 248 -28.51 12.75 13.89
C ASN A 248 -28.06 11.47 13.20
N SER A 249 -28.04 11.47 11.89
CA SER A 249 -27.67 10.31 11.10
C SER A 249 -26.79 10.68 9.91
N ARG A 250 -26.03 9.72 9.44
CA ARG A 250 -25.23 9.82 8.22
C ARG A 250 -25.38 8.54 7.41
N LEU A 251 -25.88 8.66 6.21
CA LEU A 251 -25.86 7.61 5.20
C LEU A 251 -24.62 7.74 4.36
N THR A 252 -23.83 6.68 4.24
CA THR A 252 -22.69 6.59 3.32
C THR A 252 -22.93 5.44 2.36
N LEU A 253 -22.89 5.75 1.07
CA LEU A 253 -23.02 4.80 -0.03
C LEU A 253 -21.71 4.76 -0.79
N ILE A 254 -21.19 3.57 -1.08
CA ILE A 254 -19.98 3.35 -1.83
C ILE A 254 -20.23 2.30 -2.90
N GLY A 255 -19.90 2.62 -4.15
CA GLY A 255 -19.78 1.67 -5.23
C GLY A 255 -18.30 1.58 -5.64
N LEU A 256 -17.77 0.38 -5.76
CA LEU A 256 -16.37 0.12 -6.11
C LEU A 256 -16.31 -0.92 -7.22
N TRP A 257 -15.63 -0.58 -8.31
CA TRP A 257 -15.20 -1.50 -9.34
C TRP A 257 -13.68 -1.71 -9.22
N MET A 258 -13.25 -2.96 -9.38
CA MET A 258 -11.84 -3.34 -9.36
C MET A 258 -11.55 -4.27 -10.53
N ARG A 259 -10.42 -4.06 -11.22
CA ARG A 259 -9.88 -4.94 -12.25
C ARG A 259 -8.44 -5.27 -11.91
N GLN A 260 -8.10 -6.54 -11.97
CA GLN A 260 -6.73 -7.03 -11.80
C GLN A 260 -6.35 -7.85 -13.02
N LYS A 261 -5.14 -7.60 -13.55
CA LYS A 261 -4.62 -8.31 -14.70
C LYS A 261 -3.17 -8.69 -14.46
N ASP A 262 -2.85 -9.91 -14.90
CA ASP A 262 -1.50 -10.40 -15.04
C ASP A 262 -1.40 -11.26 -16.30
N SER A 263 -0.34 -11.05 -17.06
CA SER A 263 -0.08 -11.78 -18.31
C SER A 263 0.65 -13.10 -18.10
N ASP A 264 1.26 -13.30 -16.93
CA ASP A 264 2.17 -14.43 -16.67
C ASP A 264 2.11 -14.93 -15.20
N PHE A 265 0.90 -15.02 -14.62
CA PHE A 265 0.71 -15.54 -13.28
C PHE A 265 0.87 -17.06 -13.25
N TYR A 266 2.05 -17.57 -12.85
CA TYR A 266 2.38 -18.99 -12.87
C TYR A 266 2.05 -19.65 -14.24
N ASP A 267 2.50 -19.01 -15.32
CA ASP A 267 2.24 -19.42 -16.72
C ASP A 267 0.76 -19.37 -17.15
N LEU A 268 -0.11 -18.79 -16.35
CA LEU A 268 -1.55 -18.65 -16.62
C LEU A 268 -1.97 -17.17 -16.58
N PRO A 269 -2.27 -16.55 -17.73
CA PRO A 269 -2.77 -15.18 -17.75
C PRO A 269 -4.16 -15.10 -17.13
N PHE A 270 -4.42 -14.01 -16.42
CA PHE A 270 -5.76 -13.69 -15.94
C PHE A 270 -6.11 -12.22 -16.14
N ASP A 271 -7.41 -11.96 -16.27
CA ASP A 271 -8.01 -10.63 -16.26
C ASP A 271 -9.36 -10.74 -15.56
N ARG A 272 -9.44 -10.21 -14.35
CA ARG A 272 -10.64 -10.37 -13.50
C ARG A 272 -11.20 -9.03 -13.06
N ASN A 273 -12.52 -8.93 -13.08
CA ASN A 273 -13.28 -7.78 -12.62
C ASN A 273 -14.10 -8.13 -11.39
N ARG A 274 -14.29 -7.16 -10.51
CA ARG A 274 -15.15 -7.28 -9.33
C ARG A 274 -15.90 -5.98 -9.13
N LEU A 275 -17.17 -6.10 -8.73
CA LEU A 275 -18.02 -4.97 -8.34
C LEU A 275 -18.48 -5.16 -6.90
N LEU A 276 -18.36 -4.13 -6.09
CA LEU A 276 -18.73 -4.12 -4.68
C LEU A 276 -19.60 -2.92 -4.37
N GLY A 277 -20.70 -3.13 -3.67
CA GLY A 277 -21.52 -2.07 -3.10
C GLY A 277 -21.52 -2.11 -1.58
N ILE A 278 -21.38 -0.96 -0.92
CA ILE A 278 -21.42 -0.82 0.53
C ILE A 278 -22.41 0.30 0.87
N ALA A 279 -23.32 0.03 1.79
CA ALA A 279 -24.15 1.04 2.43
C ALA A 279 -23.91 1.01 3.96
N MET A 280 -23.64 2.18 4.52
CA MET A 280 -23.43 2.36 5.95
C MET A 280 -24.40 3.42 6.47
N LEU A 281 -25.02 3.16 7.60
CA LEU A 281 -25.90 4.08 8.29
C LEU A 281 -25.42 4.23 9.73
N ASN A 282 -24.95 5.42 10.07
CA ASN A 282 -24.55 5.76 11.42
C ASN A 282 -25.63 6.63 12.06
N ASN A 283 -26.16 6.20 13.18
CA ASN A 283 -27.26 6.88 13.88
C ASN A 283 -26.85 7.24 15.28
N THR A 284 -27.12 8.47 15.69
CA THR A 284 -26.94 8.95 17.05
C THR A 284 -28.26 9.53 17.57
N PHE A 285 -28.74 8.98 18.66
CA PHE A 285 -29.92 9.42 19.39
C PHE A 285 -29.49 10.14 20.66
N THR A 286 -29.76 11.42 20.78
CA THR A 286 -29.55 12.17 22.03
C THR A 286 -30.74 11.95 22.95
N LEU A 287 -30.55 11.13 23.98
CA LEU A 287 -31.62 10.75 24.92
C LEU A 287 -31.82 11.79 26.02
N SER A 288 -30.74 12.38 26.47
CA SER A 288 -30.75 13.47 27.45
C SER A 288 -29.56 14.42 27.22
N ARG A 289 -29.68 15.67 27.66
CA ARG A 289 -28.60 16.67 27.63
C ARG A 289 -28.05 16.97 29.01
N LYS A 290 -28.78 16.63 30.04
CA LYS A 290 -28.36 16.79 31.45
C LYS A 290 -28.94 15.59 32.26
N PRO A 291 -28.15 14.59 32.62
CA PRO A 291 -26.78 14.32 32.12
C PRO A 291 -26.74 14.10 30.60
N ASP A 292 -25.57 14.26 29.99
CA ASP A 292 -25.40 13.99 28.56
C ASP A 292 -25.46 12.48 28.33
N LEU A 293 -26.51 12.03 27.62
CA LEU A 293 -26.76 10.62 27.33
C LEU A 293 -27.13 10.48 25.88
N SER A 294 -26.36 9.68 25.15
CA SER A 294 -26.60 9.36 23.74
C SER A 294 -26.50 7.85 23.47
N LEU A 295 -27.27 7.39 22.50
CA LEU A 295 -27.22 6.04 21.98
C LEU A 295 -26.78 6.09 20.51
N THR A 296 -25.74 5.35 20.16
CA THR A 296 -25.28 5.20 18.79
C THR A 296 -25.59 3.81 18.29
N VAL A 297 -26.19 3.73 17.09
CA VAL A 297 -26.53 2.47 16.42
C VAL A 297 -26.04 2.54 14.98
N ASP A 298 -25.10 1.69 14.63
CA ASP A 298 -24.47 1.64 13.31
C ASP A 298 -24.88 0.38 12.55
N GLY A 299 -25.22 0.56 11.28
CA GLY A 299 -25.56 -0.53 10.37
C GLY A 299 -24.62 -0.50 9.15
N ARG A 300 -24.20 -1.68 8.70
CA ARG A 300 -23.42 -1.85 7.46
C ARG A 300 -24.01 -3.00 6.64
N LEU A 301 -24.27 -2.71 5.37
CA LEU A 301 -24.62 -3.69 4.35
C LEU A 301 -23.53 -3.70 3.28
N GLN A 302 -23.07 -4.88 2.91
CA GLN A 302 -22.08 -5.06 1.86
C GLN A 302 -22.60 -6.09 0.85
N GLY A 303 -22.67 -5.68 -0.42
CA GLY A 303 -22.97 -6.58 -1.53
C GLY A 303 -21.76 -7.46 -1.86
N ARG A 304 -22.03 -8.66 -2.42
CA ARG A 304 -20.96 -9.51 -2.95
C ARG A 304 -20.32 -8.86 -4.18
N ALA A 305 -19.00 -9.06 -4.35
CA ALA A 305 -18.34 -8.80 -5.61
C ALA A 305 -18.87 -9.82 -6.65
N ILE A 306 -19.38 -9.34 -7.75
CA ILE A 306 -19.83 -10.11 -8.92
C ILE A 306 -18.65 -10.14 -9.90
#